data_78aac0a5276c27ad0e4e264735e35ec5
#
_entry.id   78aac0a5276c27ad0e4e264735e35ec5
#
_cell.length_a   1.000
_cell.length_b   1.000
_cell.length_c   1.000
_cell.angle_alpha   90.00
_cell.angle_beta   90.00
_cell.angle_gamma   90.00
#
_symmetry.space_group_name_H-M   'P 1'
#
loop_
_entity.id
_entity.type
_entity.pdbx_description
1 polymer ?
#
loop_
_entity_poly.entity_id
_entity_poly.type
_entity_poly.pdbx_seq_one_letter_code
_entity_poly.pdbx_strand_id
1 'polypeptide(L)'
;MTRNLLFASALLLPFAAQADDSRDCRHSAPRQLDLDMEGVRTVTFDVGRHQLRLEASSGAGGALEGRACASNAGWLEKLQVGQRRDGDRLHVELRYDQPPRGIFLGRNYARLELAGSIPRDVAVELSVGSGDARVVGASALGVKLGSGDVDGRSISGPVAATVGSGDLTLSGIGSLDIRSIGSGDVEVERVEGDAVIGSIGSGDLEVRGVGGNASIRSIGSGDAELSGVRGDVTAGSIGSGDLQLRDVGGSVTLDSLGSGDFEAHGVGGDFTVSSKGSGDIRHRDVAGEVDVPKRR
;
A
#
# COMPACT_ATOMS: atom_id res chain seq x y z
N MET A 1 -33.66 -0.69 61.00
CA MET A 1 -32.55 -0.18 60.17
C MET A 1 -32.16 -1.25 59.16
N THR A 2 -32.82 -1.27 58.02
CA THR A 2 -32.64 -2.24 56.96
C THR A 2 -31.84 -1.59 55.84
N ARG A 3 -30.61 -2.10 55.60
CA ARG A 3 -29.70 -1.67 54.54
C ARG A 3 -29.97 -2.43 53.26
N ASN A 4 -30.59 -1.79 52.27
CA ASN A 4 -30.76 -2.34 50.90
C ASN A 4 -29.39 -2.28 50.17
N LEU A 5 -28.87 -3.45 49.77
CA LEU A 5 -27.80 -3.63 48.81
C LEU A 5 -28.41 -3.63 47.40
N LEU A 6 -28.10 -2.59 46.62
CA LEU A 6 -28.34 -2.56 45.19
C LEU A 6 -27.23 -3.30 44.45
N PHE A 7 -27.53 -4.44 43.87
CA PHE A 7 -26.67 -5.12 42.91
C PHE A 7 -26.80 -4.43 41.55
N ALA A 8 -25.71 -3.78 41.11
CA ALA A 8 -25.62 -3.30 39.75
C ALA A 8 -25.21 -4.48 38.85
N SER A 9 -26.15 -5.01 38.07
CA SER A 9 -25.86 -5.96 36.99
C SER A 9 -25.23 -5.21 35.79
N ALA A 10 -23.93 -5.42 35.56
CA ALA A 10 -23.29 -5.01 34.35
C ALA A 10 -23.79 -5.88 33.18
N LEU A 11 -24.57 -5.29 32.27
CA LEU A 11 -24.92 -5.90 30.99
C LEU A 11 -23.65 -5.92 30.11
N LEU A 12 -23.05 -7.08 29.96
CA LEU A 12 -22.10 -7.36 28.88
C LEU A 12 -22.90 -7.46 27.57
N LEU A 13 -22.86 -6.37 26.78
CA LEU A 13 -23.33 -6.42 25.40
C LEU A 13 -22.36 -7.29 24.60
N PRO A 14 -22.82 -8.33 23.90
CA PRO A 14 -21.95 -9.05 22.99
C PRO A 14 -21.60 -8.12 21.82
N PHE A 15 -20.32 -7.94 21.58
CA PHE A 15 -19.82 -7.37 20.34
C PHE A 15 -20.40 -8.22 19.20
N ALA A 16 -21.34 -7.66 18.46
CA ALA A 16 -21.83 -8.25 17.22
C ALA A 16 -20.66 -8.23 16.24
N ALA A 17 -19.97 -9.37 16.09
CA ALA A 17 -19.07 -9.60 14.97
C ALA A 17 -19.88 -9.35 13.69
N GLN A 18 -19.55 -8.30 12.97
CA GLN A 18 -20.08 -8.07 11.63
C GLN A 18 -19.68 -9.27 10.78
N ALA A 19 -20.67 -10.10 10.49
CA ALA A 19 -20.57 -11.20 9.55
C ALA A 19 -20.46 -10.58 8.16
N ASP A 20 -19.23 -10.32 7.73
CA ASP A 20 -18.92 -9.99 6.35
C ASP A 20 -18.41 -11.24 5.63
N ASP A 21 -19.14 -11.60 4.59
CA ASP A 21 -18.82 -12.54 3.51
C ASP A 21 -18.53 -14.01 3.87
N SER A 22 -19.45 -14.65 4.60
CA SER A 22 -19.41 -16.11 4.81
C SER A 22 -19.79 -16.94 3.57
N ARG A 23 -20.10 -16.34 2.43
CA ARG A 23 -20.69 -17.03 1.27
C ARG A 23 -19.73 -17.89 0.46
N ASP A 24 -18.42 -17.73 0.62
CA ASP A 24 -17.41 -18.41 -0.23
C ASP A 24 -16.50 -19.41 0.51
N CYS A 25 -16.75 -19.73 1.77
CA CYS A 25 -15.92 -20.66 2.53
C CYS A 25 -16.63 -22.02 2.74
N ARG A 26 -16.33 -23.01 1.89
CA ARG A 26 -16.98 -24.35 1.96
C ARG A 26 -16.61 -25.11 3.24
N HIS A 27 -15.33 -25.03 3.63
CA HIS A 27 -14.81 -25.61 4.86
C HIS A 27 -13.98 -24.56 5.58
N SER A 28 -14.17 -24.41 6.89
CA SER A 28 -13.43 -23.45 7.69
C SER A 28 -12.95 -24.04 9.02
N ALA A 29 -11.83 -23.54 9.52
CA ALA A 29 -11.31 -23.83 10.84
C ALA A 29 -10.73 -22.54 11.45
N PRO A 30 -10.96 -22.26 12.74
CA PRO A 30 -10.42 -21.06 13.39
C PRO A 30 -8.90 -21.08 13.40
N ARG A 31 -8.30 -19.89 13.35
CA ARG A 31 -6.86 -19.65 13.52
C ARG A 31 -6.66 -18.47 14.45
N GLN A 32 -5.75 -18.64 15.37
CA GLN A 32 -5.35 -17.59 16.32
C GLN A 32 -3.86 -17.69 16.57
N LEU A 33 -3.21 -16.53 16.73
CA LEU A 33 -1.81 -16.42 17.09
C LEU A 33 -1.63 -15.17 17.96
N ASP A 34 -1.18 -15.37 19.20
CA ASP A 34 -0.71 -14.27 20.05
C ASP A 34 0.71 -13.90 19.62
N LEU A 35 0.92 -12.63 19.25
CA LEU A 35 2.18 -12.12 18.77
C LEU A 35 3.07 -11.74 19.97
N ASP A 36 4.31 -12.22 19.98
CA ASP A 36 5.33 -11.81 20.98
C ASP A 36 5.86 -10.42 20.65
N MET A 37 5.14 -9.37 21.12
CA MET A 37 5.43 -7.98 20.81
C MET A 37 6.39 -7.29 21.77
N GLU A 38 6.88 -7.96 22.84
CA GLU A 38 7.77 -7.34 23.83
C GLU A 38 9.09 -6.89 23.19
N GLY A 39 9.34 -5.57 23.16
CA GLY A 39 10.56 -4.98 22.57
C GLY A 39 10.67 -5.10 21.04
N VAL A 40 9.59 -5.48 20.35
CA VAL A 40 9.54 -5.51 18.87
C VAL A 40 9.38 -4.10 18.33
N ARG A 41 10.20 -3.75 17.34
CA ARG A 41 10.12 -2.47 16.58
C ARG A 41 9.57 -2.65 15.18
N THR A 42 9.76 -3.83 14.61
CA THR A 42 9.31 -4.13 13.26
C THR A 42 8.64 -5.50 13.22
N VAL A 43 7.46 -5.58 12.61
CA VAL A 43 6.82 -6.85 12.29
C VAL A 43 6.79 -7.02 10.78
N THR A 44 7.33 -8.15 10.33
CA THR A 44 7.31 -8.55 8.92
C THR A 44 6.24 -9.62 8.73
N PHE A 45 5.30 -9.41 7.82
CA PHE A 45 4.28 -10.40 7.45
C PHE A 45 4.55 -10.94 6.05
N ASP A 46 4.72 -12.26 5.95
CA ASP A 46 4.64 -12.95 4.67
C ASP A 46 3.20 -13.41 4.45
N VAL A 47 2.46 -12.62 3.68
CA VAL A 47 1.03 -12.81 3.41
C VAL A 47 0.83 -13.80 2.25
N GLY A 48 1.74 -13.83 1.28
CA GLY A 48 1.66 -14.72 0.13
C GLY A 48 0.34 -14.57 -0.65
N ARG A 49 -0.51 -15.61 -0.62
CA ARG A 49 -1.84 -15.66 -1.26
C ARG A 49 -3.02 -15.46 -0.30
N HIS A 50 -2.73 -15.08 0.93
CA HIS A 50 -3.68 -15.03 2.01
C HIS A 50 -4.24 -13.61 2.19
N GLN A 51 -5.16 -13.44 3.13
CA GLN A 51 -5.74 -12.14 3.46
C GLN A 51 -5.33 -11.73 4.88
N LEU A 52 -4.87 -10.49 5.03
CA LEU A 52 -4.45 -9.93 6.29
C LEU A 52 -5.02 -8.53 6.50
N ARG A 53 -5.65 -8.31 7.65
CA ARG A 53 -6.11 -6.98 8.08
C ARG A 53 -5.46 -6.63 9.41
N LEU A 54 -4.74 -5.51 9.46
CA LEU A 54 -4.04 -5.05 10.66
C LEU A 54 -4.51 -3.66 11.05
N GLU A 55 -4.79 -3.49 12.34
CA GLU A 55 -5.05 -2.20 12.95
C GLU A 55 -4.00 -1.91 14.01
N ALA A 56 -3.29 -0.82 13.89
CA ALA A 56 -2.36 -0.35 14.89
C ALA A 56 -3.07 0.58 15.88
N SER A 57 -3.03 0.26 17.18
CA SER A 57 -3.70 1.01 18.22
C SER A 57 -2.85 1.18 19.48
N SER A 58 -3.14 2.21 20.27
CA SER A 58 -2.49 2.41 21.57
C SER A 58 -2.97 1.34 22.56
N GLY A 59 -2.02 0.64 23.21
CA GLY A 59 -2.32 -0.37 24.23
C GLY A 59 -2.69 -1.75 23.67
N ALA A 60 -2.58 -1.97 22.37
CA ALA A 60 -2.76 -3.30 21.80
C ALA A 60 -1.59 -4.22 22.17
N GLY A 61 -1.90 -5.36 22.80
CA GLY A 61 -1.04 -6.53 22.65
C GLY A 61 -1.12 -6.99 21.20
N GLY A 62 -0.12 -7.71 20.69
CA GLY A 62 -0.21 -8.25 19.35
C GLY A 62 -1.06 -9.52 19.30
N ALA A 63 -2.09 -9.59 18.46
CA ALA A 63 -2.84 -10.82 18.22
C ALA A 63 -3.36 -10.87 16.79
N LEU A 64 -3.39 -12.06 16.22
CA LEU A 64 -4.06 -12.37 14.95
C LEU A 64 -5.17 -13.38 15.22
N GLU A 65 -6.34 -13.12 14.71
CA GLU A 65 -7.50 -14.00 14.79
C GLU A 65 -8.15 -14.12 13.41
N GLY A 66 -8.81 -15.25 13.16
CA GLY A 66 -9.53 -15.46 11.92
C GLY A 66 -9.72 -16.94 11.61
N ARG A 67 -9.62 -17.29 10.34
CA ARG A 67 -9.91 -18.65 9.89
C ARG A 67 -9.03 -19.11 8.73
N ALA A 68 -8.83 -20.41 8.67
CA ALA A 68 -8.48 -21.11 7.45
C ALA A 68 -9.76 -21.41 6.65
N CYS A 69 -9.73 -21.17 5.34
CA CYS A 69 -10.85 -21.37 4.44
C CYS A 69 -10.40 -22.20 3.23
N ALA A 70 -11.12 -23.31 2.93
CA ALA A 70 -10.72 -24.18 1.83
C ALA A 70 -11.91 -24.84 1.15
N SER A 71 -11.74 -25.19 -0.14
CA SER A 71 -12.70 -25.98 -0.91
C SER A 71 -12.73 -27.46 -0.51
N ASN A 72 -11.70 -27.95 0.21
CA ASN A 72 -11.56 -29.32 0.70
C ASN A 72 -11.16 -29.29 2.19
N ALA A 73 -11.85 -30.06 3.02
CA ALA A 73 -11.60 -30.12 4.46
C ALA A 73 -10.19 -30.56 4.83
N GLY A 74 -9.59 -31.50 4.10
CA GLY A 74 -8.23 -31.99 4.33
C GLY A 74 -7.13 -30.95 4.04
N TRP A 75 -7.47 -29.79 3.47
CA TRP A 75 -6.51 -28.70 3.23
C TRP A 75 -6.45 -27.72 4.41
N LEU A 76 -7.44 -27.74 5.29
CA LEU A 76 -7.49 -26.82 6.44
C LEU A 76 -6.27 -26.98 7.36
N GLU A 77 -5.86 -28.22 7.65
CA GLU A 77 -4.71 -28.47 8.53
C GLU A 77 -3.38 -27.99 7.95
N LYS A 78 -3.30 -27.82 6.62
CA LYS A 78 -2.12 -27.34 5.92
C LYS A 78 -2.01 -25.81 5.90
N LEU A 79 -3.09 -25.11 6.25
CA LEU A 79 -3.13 -23.67 6.37
C LEU A 79 -2.72 -23.27 7.80
N GLN A 80 -1.49 -22.78 7.95
CA GLN A 80 -0.88 -22.47 9.24
C GLN A 80 -0.44 -21.00 9.30
N VAL A 81 -0.51 -20.43 10.49
CA VAL A 81 0.13 -19.16 10.81
C VAL A 81 1.16 -19.41 11.89
N GLY A 82 2.34 -18.84 11.74
CA GLY A 82 3.43 -19.00 12.70
C GLY A 82 4.24 -17.72 12.83
N GLN A 83 5.03 -17.65 13.90
CA GLN A 83 5.92 -16.53 14.12
C GLN A 83 7.33 -17.00 14.48
N ARG A 84 8.30 -16.18 14.15
CA ARG A 84 9.72 -16.34 14.55
C ARG A 84 10.30 -14.97 14.88
N ARG A 85 10.97 -14.88 15.99
CA ARG A 85 11.62 -13.66 16.43
C ARG A 85 13.10 -13.63 16.05
N ASP A 86 13.59 -12.47 15.66
CA ASP A 86 14.99 -12.19 15.40
C ASP A 86 15.32 -10.79 15.95
N GLY A 87 15.84 -10.74 17.17
CA GLY A 87 16.11 -9.49 17.87
C GLY A 87 14.84 -8.66 18.12
N ASP A 88 14.80 -7.45 17.59
CA ASP A 88 13.66 -6.52 17.65
C ASP A 88 12.71 -6.65 16.44
N ARG A 89 12.90 -7.68 15.61
CA ARG A 89 12.06 -8.01 14.46
C ARG A 89 11.25 -9.27 14.70
N LEU A 90 9.95 -9.22 14.49
CA LEU A 90 9.06 -10.37 14.51
C LEU A 90 8.67 -10.73 13.08
N HIS A 91 8.92 -11.96 12.68
CA HIS A 91 8.48 -12.50 11.39
C HIS A 91 7.24 -13.35 11.58
N VAL A 92 6.17 -13.02 10.89
CA VAL A 92 4.90 -13.74 10.87
C VAL A 92 4.66 -14.28 9.48
N GLU A 93 4.48 -15.59 9.38
CA GLU A 93 4.28 -16.27 8.10
C GLU A 93 2.88 -16.88 8.02
N LEU A 94 2.14 -16.55 6.98
CA LEU A 94 0.90 -17.18 6.60
C LEU A 94 1.21 -18.26 5.56
N ARG A 95 1.14 -19.55 5.95
CA ARG A 95 1.63 -20.65 5.12
C ARG A 95 0.53 -21.58 4.64
N TYR A 96 0.73 -22.12 3.44
CA TYR A 96 0.02 -23.28 2.95
C TYR A 96 1.03 -24.39 2.70
N ASP A 97 1.18 -25.27 3.69
CA ASP A 97 2.14 -26.37 3.65
C ASP A 97 1.66 -27.46 2.68
N GLN A 98 2.54 -27.84 1.74
CA GLN A 98 2.28 -28.91 0.77
C GLN A 98 0.98 -28.74 -0.02
N PRO A 99 0.87 -27.73 -0.90
CA PRO A 99 -0.29 -27.60 -1.77
C PRO A 99 -0.46 -28.89 -2.59
N PRO A 100 -1.71 -29.36 -2.78
CA PRO A 100 -1.95 -30.60 -3.51
C PRO A 100 -1.46 -30.46 -4.95
N ARG A 101 -0.77 -31.49 -5.43
CA ARG A 101 -0.35 -31.61 -6.82
C ARG A 101 -1.39 -32.44 -7.59
N GLY A 102 -1.78 -31.98 -8.77
CA GLY A 102 -2.72 -32.70 -9.64
C GLY A 102 -3.66 -31.75 -10.39
N ILE A 103 -4.41 -32.32 -11.33
CA ILE A 103 -5.46 -31.60 -12.06
C ILE A 103 -6.74 -31.75 -11.24
N PHE A 104 -7.24 -30.66 -10.73
CA PHE A 104 -8.49 -30.61 -9.98
C PHE A 104 -9.57 -29.98 -10.85
N LEU A 105 -10.68 -30.69 -11.05
CA LEU A 105 -11.85 -30.14 -11.72
C LEU A 105 -12.67 -29.30 -10.73
N GLY A 106 -12.90 -28.02 -11.04
CA GLY A 106 -13.68 -27.10 -10.22
C GLY A 106 -12.86 -25.95 -9.62
N ARG A 107 -13.55 -25.04 -8.91
CA ARG A 107 -12.91 -23.93 -8.17
C ARG A 107 -12.24 -24.44 -6.90
N ASN A 108 -10.92 -24.55 -6.94
CA ASN A 108 -10.13 -24.95 -5.78
C ASN A 108 -9.48 -23.74 -5.14
N TYR A 109 -9.68 -23.59 -3.83
CA TYR A 109 -9.06 -22.52 -3.06
C TYR A 109 -8.65 -23.03 -1.68
N ALA A 110 -7.62 -22.42 -1.15
CA ALA A 110 -7.16 -22.59 0.22
C ALA A 110 -6.45 -21.31 0.66
N ARG A 111 -7.00 -20.60 1.63
CA ARG A 111 -6.48 -19.34 2.12
C ARG A 111 -6.69 -19.17 3.62
N LEU A 112 -5.84 -18.38 4.23
CA LEU A 112 -6.05 -17.80 5.55
C LEU A 112 -6.71 -16.44 5.39
N GLU A 113 -7.66 -16.14 6.25
CA GLU A 113 -8.30 -14.84 6.40
C GLU A 113 -8.11 -14.41 7.84
N LEU A 114 -7.12 -13.55 8.08
CA LEU A 114 -6.71 -13.12 9.41
C LEU A 114 -6.89 -11.61 9.59
N ALA A 115 -7.31 -11.24 10.77
CA ALA A 115 -7.34 -9.86 11.23
C ALA A 115 -6.63 -9.78 12.58
N GLY A 116 -6.05 -8.62 12.88
CA GLY A 116 -5.40 -8.46 14.17
C GLY A 116 -5.01 -7.04 14.50
N SER A 117 -4.45 -6.89 15.68
CA SER A 117 -3.97 -5.62 16.19
C SER A 117 -2.49 -5.69 16.54
N ILE A 118 -1.81 -4.57 16.37
CA ILE A 118 -0.41 -4.36 16.75
C ILE A 118 -0.27 -3.02 17.48
N PRO A 119 0.79 -2.81 18.27
CA PRO A 119 1.10 -1.51 18.83
C PRO A 119 1.35 -0.45 17.74
N ARG A 120 0.91 0.80 17.98
CA ARG A 120 0.97 1.89 16.98
C ARG A 120 2.40 2.33 16.64
N ASP A 121 3.34 2.15 17.55
CA ASP A 121 4.75 2.53 17.41
C ASP A 121 5.60 1.51 16.64
N VAL A 122 4.98 0.42 16.20
CA VAL A 122 5.66 -0.64 15.46
C VAL A 122 5.57 -0.38 13.95
N ALA A 123 6.69 -0.57 13.26
CA ALA A 123 6.75 -0.57 11.80
C ALA A 123 6.26 -1.91 11.24
N VAL A 124 5.54 -1.86 10.11
CA VAL A 124 5.01 -3.03 9.40
C VAL A 124 5.75 -3.22 8.09
N GLU A 125 6.22 -4.41 7.81
CA GLU A 125 6.72 -4.83 6.50
C GLU A 125 5.83 -5.94 5.94
N LEU A 126 5.32 -5.76 4.73
CA LEU A 126 4.46 -6.72 4.04
C LEU A 126 5.16 -7.32 2.83
N SER A 127 5.04 -8.64 2.68
CA SER A 127 5.32 -9.37 1.44
C SER A 127 4.02 -10.01 0.99
N VAL A 128 3.37 -9.43 -0.03
CA VAL A 128 2.09 -9.88 -0.57
C VAL A 128 2.32 -10.47 -1.96
N GLY A 129 1.95 -11.72 -2.14
CA GLY A 129 2.05 -12.40 -3.44
C GLY A 129 0.84 -12.12 -4.33
N SER A 130 -0.20 -12.94 -4.18
CA SER A 130 -1.49 -12.82 -4.87
C SER A 130 -2.67 -12.74 -3.90
N GLY A 131 -2.40 -12.50 -2.63
CA GLY A 131 -3.39 -12.24 -1.59
C GLY A 131 -3.57 -10.74 -1.37
N ASP A 132 -4.31 -10.38 -0.32
CA ASP A 132 -4.66 -9.00 -0.03
C ASP A 132 -4.20 -8.61 1.38
N ALA A 133 -3.78 -7.38 1.55
CA ALA A 133 -3.45 -6.86 2.87
C ALA A 133 -4.01 -5.46 3.11
N ARG A 134 -4.44 -5.22 4.33
CA ARG A 134 -4.85 -3.88 4.79
C ARG A 134 -4.15 -3.54 6.08
N VAL A 135 -3.57 -2.34 6.16
CA VAL A 135 -2.87 -1.82 7.35
C VAL A 135 -3.37 -0.42 7.68
N VAL A 136 -3.76 -0.21 8.91
CA VAL A 136 -4.22 1.09 9.40
C VAL A 136 -3.44 1.50 10.63
N GLY A 137 -2.90 2.72 10.64
CA GLY A 137 -2.38 3.38 11.84
C GLY A 137 -0.95 3.02 12.24
N ALA A 138 -0.18 2.28 11.42
CA ALA A 138 1.20 1.91 11.73
C ALA A 138 2.16 3.12 11.73
N SER A 139 3.31 2.99 12.43
CA SER A 139 4.33 4.03 12.45
C SER A 139 5.09 4.18 11.13
N ALA A 140 5.25 3.08 10.39
CA ALA A 140 5.84 3.03 9.05
C ALA A 140 5.33 1.79 8.31
N LEU A 141 5.37 1.79 6.99
CA LEU A 141 4.90 0.67 6.18
C LEU A 141 5.87 0.38 5.03
N GLY A 142 6.39 -0.85 5.00
CA GLY A 142 7.13 -1.41 3.87
C GLY A 142 6.27 -2.39 3.08
N VAL A 143 6.20 -2.28 1.75
CA VAL A 143 5.38 -3.13 0.90
C VAL A 143 6.20 -3.73 -0.23
N LYS A 144 6.16 -5.05 -0.34
CA LYS A 144 6.56 -5.79 -1.54
C LYS A 144 5.32 -6.48 -2.08
N LEU A 145 4.76 -5.95 -3.16
CA LEU A 145 3.50 -6.40 -3.74
C LEU A 145 3.75 -7.12 -5.07
N GLY A 146 3.24 -8.35 -5.18
CA GLY A 146 3.25 -9.13 -6.41
C GLY A 146 2.07 -8.80 -7.31
N SER A 147 0.95 -9.54 -7.15
CA SER A 147 -0.25 -9.44 -8.01
C SER A 147 -1.55 -9.33 -7.21
N GLY A 148 -1.46 -9.19 -5.89
CA GLY A 148 -2.61 -8.96 -5.02
C GLY A 148 -2.80 -7.47 -4.74
N ASP A 149 -3.59 -7.13 -3.72
CA ASP A 149 -3.92 -5.75 -3.41
C ASP A 149 -3.44 -5.37 -2.01
N VAL A 150 -2.99 -4.11 -1.85
CA VAL A 150 -2.61 -3.56 -0.54
C VAL A 150 -3.30 -2.21 -0.31
N ASP A 151 -3.96 -2.08 0.84
CA ASP A 151 -4.58 -0.84 1.31
C ASP A 151 -3.89 -0.35 2.60
N GLY A 152 -3.17 0.77 2.54
CA GLY A 152 -2.47 1.39 3.67
C GLY A 152 -3.08 2.74 4.05
N ARG A 153 -3.50 2.90 5.32
CA ARG A 153 -4.18 4.13 5.77
C ARG A 153 -3.59 4.66 7.07
N SER A 154 -3.52 5.99 7.17
CA SER A 154 -3.09 6.69 8.39
C SER A 154 -1.73 6.20 8.90
N ILE A 155 -0.76 6.07 8.00
CA ILE A 155 0.61 5.70 8.34
C ILE A 155 1.38 6.97 8.71
N SER A 156 1.71 7.12 9.98
CA SER A 156 2.26 8.38 10.50
C SER A 156 3.68 8.71 10.01
N GLY A 157 4.42 7.74 9.55
CA GLY A 157 5.80 7.90 9.04
C GLY A 157 5.95 7.47 7.58
N PRO A 158 7.13 7.01 7.19
CA PRO A 158 7.44 6.68 5.80
C PRO A 158 6.70 5.43 5.32
N VAL A 159 6.29 5.48 4.05
CA VAL A 159 5.85 4.31 3.30
C VAL A 159 6.84 4.04 2.18
N ALA A 160 7.40 2.82 2.16
CA ALA A 160 8.29 2.35 1.10
C ALA A 160 7.63 1.19 0.35
N ALA A 161 7.58 1.25 -0.99
CA ALA A 161 6.89 0.24 -1.78
C ALA A 161 7.66 -0.23 -3.02
N THR A 162 7.41 -1.48 -3.39
CA THR A 162 7.73 -2.04 -4.71
C THR A 162 6.49 -2.79 -5.19
N VAL A 163 5.96 -2.40 -6.33
CA VAL A 163 4.71 -2.92 -6.89
C VAL A 163 4.99 -3.69 -8.17
N GLY A 164 4.51 -4.93 -8.24
CA GLY A 164 4.59 -5.78 -9.42
C GLY A 164 3.44 -5.52 -10.39
N SER A 165 2.38 -6.31 -10.29
CA SER A 165 1.18 -6.25 -11.14
C SER A 165 -0.12 -6.12 -10.34
N GLY A 166 -0.02 -5.96 -9.03
CA GLY A 166 -1.15 -5.74 -8.14
C GLY A 166 -1.36 -4.26 -7.86
N ASP A 167 -2.40 -3.92 -7.09
CA ASP A 167 -2.80 -2.55 -6.85
C ASP A 167 -2.45 -2.08 -5.43
N LEU A 168 -1.89 -0.89 -5.32
CA LEU A 168 -1.52 -0.28 -4.05
C LEU A 168 -2.31 1.01 -3.84
N THR A 169 -3.15 1.02 -2.82
CA THR A 169 -3.88 2.23 -2.38
C THR A 169 -3.33 2.72 -1.05
N LEU A 170 -2.94 4.00 -0.99
CA LEU A 170 -2.43 4.63 0.22
C LEU A 170 -3.20 5.91 0.54
N SER A 171 -3.49 6.16 1.82
CA SER A 171 -4.10 7.43 2.22
C SER A 171 -3.63 7.92 3.58
N GLY A 172 -3.24 9.22 3.64
CA GLY A 172 -2.77 9.87 4.85
C GLY A 172 -1.48 9.27 5.37
N ILE A 173 -0.37 9.51 4.66
CA ILE A 173 0.95 8.96 4.96
C ILE A 173 1.96 10.07 5.21
N GLY A 174 3.01 9.79 6.00
CA GLY A 174 4.05 10.78 6.31
C GLY A 174 4.91 11.13 5.10
N SER A 175 5.49 10.16 4.43
CA SER A 175 6.26 10.33 3.18
C SER A 175 6.16 9.09 2.31
N LEU A 176 6.45 9.23 1.02
CA LEU A 176 6.34 8.16 0.02
C LEU A 176 7.69 7.87 -0.65
N ASP A 177 8.08 6.61 -0.70
CA ASP A 177 9.22 6.11 -1.49
C ASP A 177 8.80 4.86 -2.27
N ILE A 178 8.46 5.03 -3.55
CA ILE A 178 8.16 3.90 -4.44
C ILE A 178 9.40 3.58 -5.27
N ARG A 179 9.99 2.43 -5.04
CA ARG A 179 11.16 2.00 -5.82
C ARG A 179 10.83 1.72 -7.28
N SER A 180 9.76 0.98 -7.51
CA SER A 180 9.26 0.68 -8.86
C SER A 180 7.80 0.27 -8.87
N ILE A 181 7.12 0.60 -9.97
CA ILE A 181 5.79 0.12 -10.36
C ILE A 181 5.97 -0.67 -11.66
N GLY A 182 5.56 -1.94 -11.68
CA GLY A 182 5.65 -2.80 -12.85
C GLY A 182 4.52 -2.55 -13.85
N SER A 183 3.42 -3.31 -13.71
CA SER A 183 2.20 -3.23 -14.53
C SER A 183 0.93 -3.09 -13.68
N GLY A 184 1.06 -2.95 -12.37
CA GLY A 184 -0.02 -2.68 -11.44
C GLY A 184 -0.22 -1.18 -11.25
N ASP A 185 -1.27 -0.80 -10.53
CA ASP A 185 -1.65 0.59 -10.35
C ASP A 185 -1.37 1.05 -8.91
N VAL A 186 -1.02 2.32 -8.77
CA VAL A 186 -0.76 2.93 -7.47
C VAL A 186 -1.57 4.21 -7.32
N GLU A 187 -2.43 4.25 -6.31
CA GLU A 187 -3.19 5.44 -5.93
C GLU A 187 -2.78 5.93 -4.55
N VAL A 188 -2.40 7.20 -4.43
CA VAL A 188 -1.95 7.80 -3.17
C VAL A 188 -2.68 9.11 -2.92
N GLU A 189 -3.30 9.21 -1.75
CA GLU A 189 -3.94 10.43 -1.28
C GLU A 189 -3.29 10.94 0.00
N ARG A 190 -2.94 12.23 0.02
CA ARG A 190 -2.37 12.95 1.18
C ARG A 190 -1.05 12.37 1.69
N VAL A 191 0.02 12.81 1.10
CA VAL A 191 1.40 12.66 1.57
C VAL A 191 1.78 13.94 2.31
N GLU A 192 2.12 13.86 3.60
CA GLU A 192 2.48 15.05 4.41
C GLU A 192 3.82 15.66 4.00
N GLY A 193 4.81 14.83 3.71
CA GLY A 193 6.17 15.19 3.28
C GLY A 193 6.38 15.02 1.78
N ASP A 194 7.56 14.50 1.43
CA ASP A 194 7.99 14.31 0.04
C ASP A 194 7.46 12.99 -0.55
N ALA A 195 7.32 12.97 -1.89
CA ALA A 195 7.03 11.79 -2.68
C ALA A 195 8.18 11.49 -3.66
N VAL A 196 8.82 10.33 -3.48
CA VAL A 196 9.92 9.86 -4.32
C VAL A 196 9.48 8.62 -5.08
N ILE A 197 9.47 8.68 -6.40
CA ILE A 197 9.08 7.59 -7.29
C ILE A 197 10.28 7.22 -8.16
N GLY A 198 10.69 5.94 -8.11
CA GLY A 198 11.78 5.42 -8.91
C GLY A 198 11.38 5.25 -10.38
N SER A 199 10.89 4.06 -10.75
CA SER A 199 10.52 3.78 -12.12
C SER A 199 9.07 3.30 -12.23
N ILE A 200 8.36 3.80 -13.24
CA ILE A 200 7.03 3.32 -13.65
C ILE A 200 7.22 2.57 -14.97
N GLY A 201 6.82 1.29 -15.00
CA GLY A 201 6.92 0.45 -16.18
C GLY A 201 5.78 0.67 -17.16
N SER A 202 4.71 -0.12 -17.02
CA SER A 202 3.49 -0.06 -17.83
C SER A 202 2.22 0.09 -17.00
N GLY A 203 2.35 0.18 -15.68
CA GLY A 203 1.26 0.47 -14.75
C GLY A 203 1.11 1.97 -14.55
N ASP A 204 0.09 2.38 -13.82
CA ASP A 204 -0.26 3.79 -13.66
C ASP A 204 -0.01 4.27 -12.23
N LEU A 205 0.27 5.55 -12.09
CA LEU A 205 0.47 6.23 -10.81
C LEU A 205 -0.45 7.44 -10.70
N GLU A 206 -1.23 7.51 -9.65
CA GLU A 206 -1.97 8.70 -9.28
C GLU A 206 -1.59 9.16 -7.87
N VAL A 207 -1.15 10.42 -7.71
CA VAL A 207 -0.83 11.02 -6.41
C VAL A 207 -1.59 12.34 -6.25
N ARG A 208 -2.40 12.41 -5.20
CA ARG A 208 -3.17 13.61 -4.86
C ARG A 208 -2.72 14.16 -3.51
N GLY A 209 -2.24 15.40 -3.49
CA GLY A 209 -1.86 16.13 -2.29
C GLY A 209 -0.50 15.70 -1.72
N VAL A 210 0.56 16.38 -2.12
CA VAL A 210 1.93 16.23 -1.60
C VAL A 210 2.31 17.50 -0.86
N GLY A 211 2.62 17.37 0.43
CA GLY A 211 2.99 18.51 1.29
C GLY A 211 4.41 19.03 1.09
N GLY A 212 5.30 18.24 0.50
CA GLY A 212 6.68 18.57 0.13
C GLY A 212 6.89 18.57 -1.37
N ASN A 213 8.05 18.08 -1.80
CA ASN A 213 8.43 17.93 -3.20
C ASN A 213 8.01 16.57 -3.75
N ALA A 214 7.88 16.47 -5.08
CA ALA A 214 7.69 15.22 -5.77
C ALA A 214 8.80 14.97 -6.78
N SER A 215 9.28 13.72 -6.86
CA SER A 215 10.29 13.33 -7.85
C SER A 215 9.93 12.00 -8.50
N ILE A 216 10.06 11.92 -9.83
CA ILE A 216 9.87 10.70 -10.63
C ILE A 216 11.14 10.48 -11.43
N ARG A 217 11.80 9.34 -11.25
CA ARG A 217 13.03 9.05 -11.99
C ARG A 217 12.75 8.75 -13.46
N SER A 218 11.78 7.86 -13.72
CA SER A 218 11.45 7.49 -15.10
C SER A 218 10.04 6.93 -15.25
N ILE A 219 9.41 7.25 -16.37
CA ILE A 219 8.14 6.68 -16.83
C ILE A 219 8.42 5.93 -18.13
N GLY A 220 8.07 4.65 -18.18
CA GLY A 220 8.22 3.80 -19.37
C GLY A 220 7.10 3.99 -20.38
N SER A 221 6.04 3.17 -20.26
CA SER A 221 4.86 3.17 -21.12
C SER A 221 3.54 3.34 -20.34
N GLY A 222 3.61 3.35 -19.02
CA GLY A 222 2.48 3.67 -18.14
C GLY A 222 2.37 5.18 -17.93
N ASP A 223 1.33 5.62 -17.22
CA ASP A 223 1.03 7.03 -17.04
C ASP A 223 1.23 7.47 -15.58
N ALA A 224 1.50 8.75 -15.39
CA ALA A 224 1.56 9.34 -14.06
C ALA A 224 0.75 10.65 -13.99
N GLU A 225 -0.07 10.75 -12.96
CA GLU A 225 -0.80 11.98 -12.64
C GLU A 225 -0.46 12.43 -11.22
N LEU A 226 0.04 13.66 -11.07
CA LEU A 226 0.29 14.30 -9.78
C LEU A 226 -0.55 15.57 -9.67
N SER A 227 -1.23 15.74 -8.55
CA SER A 227 -2.04 16.94 -8.30
C SER A 227 -1.84 17.46 -6.88
N GLY A 228 -1.81 18.80 -6.75
CA GLY A 228 -1.70 19.47 -5.45
C GLY A 228 -0.35 19.25 -4.77
N VAL A 229 0.76 19.40 -5.49
CA VAL A 229 2.12 19.36 -4.95
C VAL A 229 2.50 20.75 -4.46
N ARG A 230 2.82 20.91 -3.17
CA ARG A 230 3.16 22.22 -2.61
C ARG A 230 4.57 22.70 -2.99
N GLY A 231 5.52 21.81 -3.11
CA GLY A 231 6.90 22.06 -3.50
C GLY A 231 7.14 21.94 -4.99
N ASP A 232 8.37 21.57 -5.34
CA ASP A 232 8.83 21.38 -6.71
C ASP A 232 8.49 19.98 -7.21
N VAL A 233 8.36 19.85 -8.54
CA VAL A 233 8.26 18.55 -9.22
C VAL A 233 9.46 18.36 -10.15
N THR A 234 10.18 17.24 -9.97
CA THR A 234 11.27 16.85 -10.88
C THR A 234 10.96 15.51 -11.53
N ALA A 235 11.07 15.44 -12.86
CA ALA A 235 10.95 14.20 -13.62
C ALA A 235 12.23 13.98 -14.45
N GLY A 236 12.78 12.76 -14.41
CA GLY A 236 13.97 12.44 -15.19
C GLY A 236 13.60 12.15 -16.64
N SER A 237 13.07 10.97 -16.94
CA SER A 237 12.75 10.61 -18.31
C SER A 237 11.33 10.06 -18.47
N ILE A 238 10.65 10.48 -19.53
CA ILE A 238 9.39 9.94 -19.99
C ILE A 238 9.62 9.24 -21.32
N GLY A 239 9.30 7.95 -21.41
CA GLY A 239 9.43 7.13 -22.62
C GLY A 239 8.30 7.32 -23.60
N SER A 240 7.31 6.45 -23.53
CA SER A 240 6.10 6.45 -24.37
C SER A 240 4.80 6.68 -23.59
N GLY A 241 4.88 6.66 -22.25
CA GLY A 241 3.77 7.00 -21.37
C GLY A 241 3.67 8.50 -21.14
N ASP A 242 2.67 8.94 -20.39
CA ASP A 242 2.35 10.34 -20.20
C ASP A 242 2.60 10.81 -18.77
N LEU A 243 2.89 12.10 -18.60
CA LEU A 243 2.91 12.77 -17.30
C LEU A 243 1.96 13.95 -17.28
N GLN A 244 1.05 13.94 -16.32
CA GLN A 244 0.14 15.05 -16.08
C GLN A 244 0.38 15.66 -14.70
N LEU A 245 0.58 16.97 -14.65
CA LEU A 245 0.76 17.73 -13.42
C LEU A 245 -0.34 18.79 -13.29
N ARG A 246 -0.95 18.86 -12.09
CA ARG A 246 -1.93 19.88 -11.77
C ARG A 246 -1.64 20.52 -10.41
N ASP A 247 -1.70 21.83 -10.35
CA ASP A 247 -1.56 22.62 -9.11
C ASP A 247 -0.22 22.33 -8.38
N VAL A 248 0.90 22.69 -9.01
CA VAL A 248 2.26 22.62 -8.45
C VAL A 248 2.62 23.99 -7.90
N GLY A 249 2.90 24.07 -6.60
CA GLY A 249 3.24 25.33 -5.93
C GLY A 249 4.64 25.86 -6.24
N GLY A 250 5.59 24.98 -6.51
CA GLY A 250 6.97 25.29 -6.90
C GLY A 250 7.21 25.20 -8.40
N SER A 251 8.46 24.90 -8.76
CA SER A 251 8.92 24.74 -10.14
C SER A 251 8.75 23.32 -10.65
N VAL A 252 8.66 23.16 -11.96
CA VAL A 252 8.57 21.87 -12.65
C VAL A 252 9.76 21.70 -13.58
N THR A 253 10.50 20.60 -13.43
CA THR A 253 11.65 20.26 -14.27
C THR A 253 11.49 18.86 -14.85
N LEU A 254 11.65 18.72 -16.17
CA LEU A 254 11.74 17.45 -16.88
C LEU A 254 13.06 17.37 -17.66
N ASP A 255 13.86 16.31 -17.43
CA ASP A 255 15.12 16.12 -18.13
C ASP A 255 14.91 15.69 -19.59
N SER A 256 14.04 14.70 -19.83
CA SER A 256 13.81 14.23 -21.20
C SER A 256 12.41 13.67 -21.44
N LEU A 257 11.83 14.07 -22.56
CA LEU A 257 10.57 13.55 -23.10
C LEU A 257 10.84 12.73 -24.36
N GLY A 258 10.39 11.48 -24.39
CA GLY A 258 10.49 10.60 -25.55
C GLY A 258 9.36 10.80 -26.57
N SER A 259 8.44 9.84 -26.64
CA SER A 259 7.29 9.84 -27.56
C SER A 259 5.94 10.08 -26.88
N GLY A 260 5.90 9.98 -25.55
CA GLY A 260 4.71 10.28 -24.75
C GLY A 260 4.48 11.79 -24.60
N ASP A 261 3.43 12.17 -23.91
CA ASP A 261 3.03 13.56 -23.71
C ASP A 261 3.35 14.05 -22.29
N PHE A 262 3.63 15.34 -22.17
CA PHE A 262 3.82 16.01 -20.89
C PHE A 262 2.89 17.22 -20.79
N GLU A 263 1.97 17.18 -19.83
CA GLU A 263 1.02 18.27 -19.58
C GLU A 263 1.18 18.80 -18.15
N ALA A 264 1.32 20.13 -18.02
CA ALA A 264 1.35 20.82 -16.73
C ALA A 264 0.35 21.99 -16.71
N HIS A 265 -0.44 22.07 -15.64
CA HIS A 265 -1.41 23.12 -15.42
C HIS A 265 -1.31 23.67 -14.00
N GLY A 266 -1.20 25.02 -13.87
CA GLY A 266 -1.10 25.66 -12.55
C GLY A 266 0.27 25.47 -11.91
N VAL A 267 1.34 26.01 -12.47
CA VAL A 267 2.72 25.96 -11.94
C VAL A 267 3.09 27.30 -11.32
N GLY A 268 3.39 27.28 -10.01
CA GLY A 268 3.71 28.49 -9.24
C GLY A 268 5.12 29.02 -9.46
N GLY A 269 6.05 28.20 -9.91
CA GLY A 269 7.42 28.54 -10.27
C GLY A 269 7.72 28.43 -11.77
N ASP A 270 8.94 28.05 -12.09
CA ASP A 270 9.42 27.88 -13.47
C ASP A 270 9.01 26.53 -14.04
N PHE A 271 8.89 26.48 -15.38
CA PHE A 271 8.62 25.25 -16.12
C PHE A 271 9.73 24.98 -17.13
N THR A 272 10.54 23.95 -16.88
CA THR A 272 11.72 23.64 -17.68
C THR A 272 11.66 22.21 -18.23
N VAL A 273 11.91 22.07 -19.53
CA VAL A 273 12.15 20.78 -20.19
C VAL A 273 13.47 20.81 -20.93
N SER A 274 14.42 19.93 -20.54
CA SER A 274 15.78 19.97 -21.09
C SER A 274 15.87 19.38 -22.50
N SER A 275 15.15 18.28 -22.78
CA SER A 275 15.16 17.66 -24.11
C SER A 275 13.80 17.05 -24.48
N LYS A 276 13.50 17.00 -25.78
CA LYS A 276 12.24 16.52 -26.31
C LYS A 276 12.45 15.69 -27.58
N GLY A 277 11.85 14.52 -27.62
CA GLY A 277 11.70 13.67 -28.81
C GLY A 277 10.46 14.03 -29.63
N SER A 278 9.64 13.05 -29.97
CA SER A 278 8.44 13.22 -30.80
C SER A 278 7.16 13.56 -30.02
N GLY A 279 7.15 13.39 -28.69
CA GLY A 279 6.00 13.67 -27.85
C GLY A 279 5.59 15.14 -27.81
N ASP A 280 4.45 15.46 -27.25
CA ASP A 280 3.97 16.84 -27.12
C ASP A 280 4.16 17.39 -25.68
N ILE A 281 4.49 18.68 -25.58
CA ILE A 281 4.54 19.41 -24.31
C ILE A 281 3.41 20.42 -24.33
N ARG A 282 2.55 20.37 -23.31
CA ARG A 282 1.46 21.32 -23.07
C ARG A 282 1.59 21.92 -21.70
N HIS A 283 1.58 23.23 -21.60
CA HIS A 283 1.59 23.93 -20.33
C HIS A 283 0.58 25.06 -20.30
N ARG A 284 0.03 25.33 -19.13
CA ARG A 284 -0.95 26.39 -18.87
C ARG A 284 -0.77 26.96 -17.47
N ASP A 285 -1.01 28.27 -17.34
CA ASP A 285 -0.98 28.96 -16.04
C ASP A 285 0.34 28.73 -15.28
N VAL A 286 1.47 29.04 -15.93
CA VAL A 286 2.80 29.04 -15.36
C VAL A 286 3.11 30.47 -14.90
N ALA A 287 3.44 30.63 -13.61
CA ALA A 287 3.73 31.94 -13.04
C ALA A 287 5.18 32.42 -13.29
N GLY A 288 6.12 31.48 -13.41
CA GLY A 288 7.54 31.74 -13.66
C GLY A 288 7.93 31.69 -15.14
N GLU A 289 9.22 31.46 -15.39
CA GLU A 289 9.78 31.35 -16.73
C GLU A 289 9.46 29.97 -17.35
N VAL A 290 9.22 29.98 -18.68
CA VAL A 290 9.02 28.74 -19.45
C VAL A 290 10.20 28.53 -20.40
N ASP A 291 10.98 27.47 -20.13
CA ASP A 291 12.09 27.03 -20.99
C ASP A 291 11.82 25.62 -21.53
N VAL A 292 11.45 25.54 -22.80
CA VAL A 292 11.15 24.27 -23.48
C VAL A 292 11.86 24.20 -24.82
N PRO A 293 12.29 22.99 -25.27
CA PRO A 293 12.95 22.81 -26.56
C PRO A 293 12.07 23.30 -27.71
N LYS A 294 12.61 24.12 -28.61
CA LYS A 294 11.88 24.56 -29.81
C LYS A 294 11.61 23.37 -30.73
N ARG A 295 10.42 23.31 -31.32
CA ARG A 295 10.12 22.36 -32.40
C ARG A 295 11.17 22.51 -33.50
N ARG A 296 11.87 21.42 -33.81
CA ARG A 296 12.70 21.33 -35.01
C ARG A 296 11.84 21.04 -36.23
#